data_c24a2a3069ba952819e1ac6644ac86ed
#
_entry.id   c24a2a3069ba952819e1ac6644ac86ed
#
_cell.length_a   1.000
_cell.length_b   1.000
_cell.length_c   1.000
_cell.angle_alpha   90.00
_cell.angle_beta   90.00
_cell.angle_gamma   90.00
#
_symmetry.space_group_name_H-M   'P 1'
#
loop_
_entity.id
_entity.type
_entity.pdbx_description
1 polymer ?
#
loop_
_entity_poly.entity_id
_entity_poly.type
_entity_poly.pdbx_seq_one_letter_code
_entity_poly.pdbx_strand_id
1 'polypeptide(L)'
;MISYSEIKCQNTSDKYERRYLIPSAYKLIESDIRYAAKSILKELQPYAVTKSISLLEAKTKDKALKERMKAADQMAADSRLKQASEEFSNIYKETGLIEAGYNAAILQEALGNLSIAESMMIEVYNNCPDSRVSKGLSDIRYEIEQANRLNKQIKSSESDEDF
;
A
#
# COMPACT_ATOMS: atom_id res chain seq x y z
N MET A 1 0.53 -9.08 17.98
CA MET A 1 -0.32 -8.20 18.80
C MET A 1 -1.65 -8.89 18.97
N ILE A 2 -1.96 -9.38 20.19
CA ILE A 2 -3.21 -10.09 20.47
C ILE A 2 -4.29 -9.01 20.62
N SER A 3 -5.27 -8.98 19.72
CA SER A 3 -6.41 -8.08 19.87
C SER A 3 -7.34 -8.65 20.94
N TYR A 4 -7.41 -7.98 22.08
CA TYR A 4 -8.44 -8.27 23.06
C TYR A 4 -9.77 -7.72 22.54
N SER A 5 -10.75 -8.61 22.31
CA SER A 5 -12.13 -8.20 22.08
C SER A 5 -12.62 -7.49 23.36
N GLU A 6 -12.90 -6.20 23.27
CA GLU A 6 -13.52 -5.47 24.39
C GLU A 6 -14.90 -6.08 24.66
N ILE A 7 -15.02 -6.84 25.74
CA ILE A 7 -16.32 -7.27 26.26
C ILE A 7 -16.96 -6.05 26.91
N LYS A 8 -17.84 -5.35 26.19
CA LYS A 8 -18.69 -4.32 26.78
C LYS A 8 -19.72 -4.99 27.69
N CYS A 9 -19.38 -5.09 28.98
CA CYS A 9 -20.35 -5.44 30.00
C CYS A 9 -21.34 -4.27 30.17
N GLN A 10 -22.53 -4.38 29.62
CA GLN A 10 -23.63 -3.49 29.99
C GLN A 10 -24.00 -3.76 31.44
N ASN A 11 -24.09 -2.68 32.23
CA ASN A 11 -24.39 -2.73 33.65
C ASN A 11 -25.90 -2.97 33.81
N THR A 12 -26.35 -4.22 33.68
CA THR A 12 -27.73 -4.61 33.98
C THR A 12 -27.80 -5.17 35.40
N SER A 13 -28.76 -4.73 36.18
CA SER A 13 -29.00 -5.23 37.53
C SER A 13 -29.57 -6.66 37.57
N ASP A 14 -30.08 -7.16 36.45
CA ASP A 14 -30.68 -8.48 36.34
C ASP A 14 -29.67 -9.58 36.04
N LYS A 15 -29.58 -10.54 36.97
CA LYS A 15 -28.68 -11.70 36.88
C LYS A 15 -29.03 -12.64 35.72
N TYR A 16 -30.28 -12.65 35.24
CA TYR A 16 -30.73 -13.47 34.13
C TYR A 16 -30.40 -12.84 32.79
N GLU A 17 -30.57 -11.52 32.62
CA GLU A 17 -30.17 -10.81 31.40
C GLU A 17 -28.67 -10.88 31.15
N ARG A 18 -27.82 -10.84 32.18
CA ARG A 18 -26.37 -10.99 32.04
C ARG A 18 -25.96 -12.30 31.36
N ARG A 19 -26.69 -13.40 31.62
CA ARG A 19 -26.39 -14.71 31.01
C ARG A 19 -26.65 -14.77 29.51
N TYR A 20 -27.62 -13.96 29.04
CA TYR A 20 -27.94 -13.91 27.60
C TYR A 20 -27.07 -12.90 26.84
N LEU A 21 -26.50 -11.90 27.53
CA LEU A 21 -25.65 -10.85 26.95
C LEU A 21 -24.17 -11.26 26.83
N ILE A 22 -23.73 -12.25 27.62
CA ILE A 22 -22.35 -12.76 27.53
C ILE A 22 -22.31 -13.87 26.49
N PRO A 23 -21.60 -13.66 25.36
CA PRO A 23 -21.39 -14.75 24.39
C PRO A 23 -20.75 -15.95 25.09
N SER A 24 -21.11 -17.14 24.66
CA SER A 24 -20.43 -18.35 25.18
C SER A 24 -18.93 -18.25 24.94
N ALA A 25 -18.11 -18.79 25.85
CA ALA A 25 -16.66 -18.83 25.69
C ALA A 25 -16.24 -19.37 24.30
N TYR A 26 -16.98 -20.33 23.78
CA TYR A 26 -16.78 -20.88 22.45
C TYR A 26 -16.94 -19.81 21.34
N LYS A 27 -17.99 -18.97 21.40
CA LYS A 27 -18.21 -17.91 20.41
C LYS A 27 -17.15 -16.81 20.47
N LEU A 28 -16.63 -16.52 21.67
CA LEU A 28 -15.55 -15.55 21.84
C LEU A 28 -14.23 -16.07 21.24
N ILE A 29 -13.91 -17.33 21.50
CA ILE A 29 -12.68 -17.97 21.00
C ILE A 29 -12.78 -18.25 19.50
N GLU A 30 -13.97 -18.60 18.98
CA GLU A 30 -14.16 -18.92 17.57
C GLU A 30 -13.73 -17.78 16.63
N SER A 31 -14.08 -16.53 16.97
CA SER A 31 -13.68 -15.37 16.18
C SER A 31 -12.16 -15.18 16.14
N ASP A 32 -11.51 -15.37 17.28
CA ASP A 32 -10.06 -15.22 17.40
C ASP A 32 -9.31 -16.34 16.67
N ILE A 33 -9.81 -17.58 16.78
CA ILE A 33 -9.26 -18.72 16.02
C ILE A 33 -9.43 -18.50 14.52
N ARG A 34 -10.60 -18.04 14.05
CA ARG A 34 -10.84 -17.74 12.63
C ARG A 34 -9.94 -16.63 12.13
N TYR A 35 -9.73 -15.59 12.94
CA TYR A 35 -8.83 -14.50 12.60
C TYR A 35 -7.38 -14.99 12.51
N ALA A 36 -6.91 -15.75 13.49
CA ALA A 36 -5.57 -16.33 13.51
C ALA A 36 -5.34 -17.27 12.31
N ALA A 37 -6.31 -18.15 12.03
CA ALA A 37 -6.22 -19.04 10.88
C ALA A 37 -6.15 -18.29 9.55
N LYS A 38 -6.99 -17.23 9.36
CA LYS A 38 -6.93 -16.40 8.17
C LYS A 38 -5.59 -15.64 8.05
N SER A 39 -5.04 -15.19 9.17
CA SER A 39 -3.74 -14.52 9.20
C SER A 39 -2.61 -15.45 8.77
N ILE A 40 -2.61 -16.69 9.30
CA ILE A 40 -1.64 -17.72 8.94
C ILE A 40 -1.77 -18.09 7.45
N LEU A 41 -3.00 -18.30 6.96
CA LEU A 41 -3.23 -18.61 5.54
C LEU A 41 -2.70 -17.53 4.61
N LYS A 42 -2.83 -16.24 4.96
CA LYS A 42 -2.26 -15.14 4.19
C LYS A 42 -0.74 -15.16 4.13
N GLU A 43 -0.08 -15.70 5.16
CA GLU A 43 1.37 -15.85 5.16
C GLU A 43 1.85 -17.07 4.37
N LEU A 44 1.01 -18.10 4.26
CA LEU A 44 1.35 -19.37 3.61
C LEU A 44 0.96 -19.41 2.12
N GLN A 45 -0.04 -18.63 1.71
CA GLN A 45 -0.55 -18.65 0.33
C GLN A 45 -0.46 -17.28 -0.32
N PRO A 46 -0.02 -17.19 -1.60
CA PRO A 46 -0.10 -15.96 -2.38
C PRO A 46 -1.55 -15.49 -2.50
N TYR A 47 -1.79 -14.21 -2.34
CA TYR A 47 -3.10 -13.61 -2.53
C TYR A 47 -3.00 -12.28 -3.29
N ALA A 48 -4.03 -11.98 -4.10
CA ALA A 48 -4.10 -10.74 -4.83
C ALA A 48 -4.54 -9.59 -3.90
N VAL A 49 -3.86 -8.46 -4.01
CA VAL A 49 -4.20 -7.22 -3.30
C VAL A 49 -4.48 -6.14 -4.33
N THR A 50 -5.59 -5.41 -4.15
CA THR A 50 -5.86 -4.21 -4.92
C THR A 50 -5.40 -3.00 -4.12
N LYS A 51 -4.52 -2.20 -4.72
CA LYS A 51 -4.01 -0.96 -4.13
C LYS A 51 -4.56 0.22 -4.93
N SER A 52 -5.15 1.19 -4.22
CA SER A 52 -5.49 2.49 -4.81
C SER A 52 -4.31 3.44 -4.64
N ILE A 53 -3.88 4.05 -5.72
CA ILE A 53 -2.85 5.09 -5.72
C ILE A 53 -3.48 6.46 -5.98
N SER A 54 -2.91 7.50 -5.36
CA SER A 54 -3.32 8.88 -5.57
C SER A 54 -2.13 9.71 -6.02
N LEU A 55 -2.29 10.41 -7.13
CA LEU A 55 -1.28 11.35 -7.61
C LEU A 55 -1.40 12.69 -6.88
N LEU A 56 -0.29 13.37 -6.72
CA LEU A 56 -0.22 14.67 -6.06
C LEU A 56 -0.47 15.79 -7.06
N GLU A 57 -1.33 16.73 -6.69
CA GLU A 57 -1.56 17.94 -7.47
C GLU A 57 -0.38 18.93 -7.37
N ALA A 58 -0.09 19.61 -8.46
CA ALA A 58 0.99 20.58 -8.52
C ALA A 58 0.77 21.79 -7.58
N LYS A 59 1.67 22.01 -6.66
CA LYS A 59 1.72 23.19 -5.78
C LYS A 59 2.58 24.30 -6.39
N THR A 60 2.19 24.81 -7.55
CA THR A 60 2.90 25.89 -8.25
C THR A 60 1.94 27.00 -8.65
N LYS A 61 2.48 28.23 -8.83
CA LYS A 61 1.75 29.37 -9.41
C LYS A 61 1.84 29.43 -10.94
N ASP A 62 2.74 28.65 -11.53
CA ASP A 62 2.91 28.58 -12.97
C ASP A 62 1.76 27.79 -13.60
N LYS A 63 0.98 28.49 -14.44
CA LYS A 63 -0.17 27.91 -15.13
C LYS A 63 0.24 26.88 -16.18
N ALA A 64 1.33 27.11 -16.91
CA ALA A 64 1.80 26.19 -17.94
C ALA A 64 2.23 24.85 -17.30
N LEU A 65 2.93 24.93 -16.17
CA LEU A 65 3.34 23.75 -15.42
C LEU A 65 2.15 22.98 -14.86
N LYS A 66 1.13 23.69 -14.34
CA LYS A 66 -0.13 23.04 -13.91
C LYS A 66 -0.84 22.30 -15.04
N GLU A 67 -0.90 22.89 -16.22
CA GLU A 67 -1.54 22.23 -17.37
C GLU A 67 -0.73 21.00 -17.83
N ARG A 68 0.60 21.06 -17.80
CA ARG A 68 1.44 19.87 -18.07
C ARG A 68 1.20 18.76 -17.06
N MET A 69 1.14 19.08 -15.76
CA MET A 69 0.83 18.11 -14.70
C MET A 69 -0.54 17.47 -14.92
N LYS A 70 -1.57 18.28 -15.21
CA LYS A 70 -2.91 17.75 -15.52
C LYS A 70 -2.94 16.87 -16.75
N ALA A 71 -2.18 17.21 -17.79
CA ALA A 71 -2.07 16.37 -18.97
C ALA A 71 -1.44 15.01 -18.64
N ALA A 72 -0.43 14.98 -17.79
CA ALA A 72 0.18 13.75 -17.31
C ALA A 72 -0.79 12.94 -16.40
N ASP A 73 -1.56 13.61 -15.52
CA ASP A 73 -2.63 12.98 -14.74
C ASP A 73 -3.68 12.32 -15.64
N GLN A 74 -4.09 13.02 -16.72
CA GLN A 74 -5.05 12.46 -17.68
C GLN A 74 -4.47 11.25 -18.42
N MET A 75 -3.17 11.27 -18.77
CA MET A 75 -2.51 10.08 -19.36
C MET A 75 -2.56 8.90 -18.40
N ALA A 76 -2.35 9.13 -17.10
CA ALA A 76 -2.43 8.07 -16.09
C ALA A 76 -3.87 7.54 -15.97
N ALA A 77 -4.88 8.41 -15.97
CA ALA A 77 -6.30 8.06 -15.96
C ALA A 77 -6.71 7.24 -17.19
N ASP A 78 -6.13 7.54 -18.35
CA ASP A 78 -6.31 6.81 -19.60
C ASP A 78 -5.51 5.48 -19.65
N SER A 79 -4.97 5.03 -18.52
CA SER A 79 -4.13 3.81 -18.40
C SER A 79 -2.80 3.86 -19.17
N ARG A 80 -2.34 5.04 -19.59
CA ARG A 80 -1.05 5.26 -20.25
C ARG A 80 0.04 5.53 -19.20
N LEU A 81 0.16 4.63 -18.20
CA LEU A 81 0.98 4.83 -17.01
C LEU A 81 2.45 5.09 -17.31
N LYS A 82 3.02 4.38 -18.29
CA LYS A 82 4.43 4.56 -18.69
C LYS A 82 4.67 5.96 -19.22
N GLN A 83 3.83 6.43 -20.14
CA GLN A 83 3.95 7.76 -20.74
C GLN A 83 3.73 8.87 -19.69
N ALA A 84 2.76 8.68 -18.80
CA ALA A 84 2.53 9.59 -17.68
C ALA A 84 3.75 9.67 -16.75
N SER A 85 4.34 8.53 -16.39
CA SER A 85 5.55 8.49 -15.56
C SER A 85 6.74 9.19 -16.22
N GLU A 86 6.94 9.00 -17.52
CA GLU A 86 7.98 9.69 -18.30
C GLU A 86 7.76 11.21 -18.31
N GLU A 87 6.54 11.68 -18.53
CA GLU A 87 6.22 13.11 -18.51
C GLU A 87 6.41 13.73 -17.12
N PHE A 88 5.95 13.07 -16.06
CA PHE A 88 6.23 13.52 -14.69
C PHE A 88 7.72 13.57 -14.38
N SER A 89 8.49 12.57 -14.83
CA SER A 89 9.95 12.56 -14.66
C SER A 89 10.63 13.72 -15.39
N ASN A 90 10.18 14.07 -16.60
CA ASN A 90 10.67 15.21 -17.36
C ASN A 90 10.35 16.53 -16.63
N ILE A 91 9.11 16.68 -16.15
CA ILE A 91 8.71 17.84 -15.36
C ILE A 91 9.60 17.99 -14.12
N TYR A 92 9.85 16.88 -13.41
CA TYR A 92 10.71 16.88 -12.23
C TYR A 92 12.14 17.30 -12.55
N LYS A 93 12.73 16.75 -13.60
CA LYS A 93 14.10 17.10 -14.05
C LYS A 93 14.25 18.58 -14.46
N GLU A 94 13.21 19.14 -15.10
CA GLU A 94 13.20 20.52 -15.56
C GLU A 94 12.98 21.53 -14.42
N THR A 95 12.16 21.18 -13.44
CA THR A 95 11.62 22.15 -12.49
C THR A 95 11.95 21.87 -11.02
N GLY A 96 12.37 20.65 -10.70
CA GLY A 96 12.53 20.18 -9.33
C GLY A 96 11.21 20.03 -8.54
N LEU A 97 10.04 20.05 -9.22
CA LEU A 97 8.74 19.98 -8.56
C LEU A 97 8.55 18.61 -7.90
N ILE A 98 8.47 18.59 -6.57
CA ILE A 98 8.40 17.38 -5.75
C ILE A 98 7.20 16.51 -6.15
N GLU A 99 6.04 17.12 -6.37
CA GLU A 99 4.82 16.42 -6.75
C GLU A 99 5.01 15.66 -8.07
N ALA A 100 5.76 16.19 -9.02
CA ALA A 100 6.06 15.49 -10.26
C ALA A 100 6.98 14.29 -10.04
N GLY A 101 8.06 14.47 -9.27
CA GLY A 101 8.97 13.37 -8.92
C GLY A 101 8.28 12.25 -8.17
N TYR A 102 7.45 12.60 -7.19
CA TYR A 102 6.61 11.66 -6.46
C TYR A 102 5.68 10.88 -7.40
N ASN A 103 4.91 11.58 -8.26
CA ASN A 103 3.97 10.97 -9.19
C ASN A 103 4.67 10.02 -10.17
N ALA A 104 5.85 10.41 -10.68
CA ALA A 104 6.65 9.56 -11.55
C ALA A 104 7.02 8.23 -10.86
N ALA A 105 7.48 8.29 -9.60
CA ALA A 105 7.88 7.12 -8.82
C ALA A 105 6.68 6.21 -8.50
N ILE A 106 5.54 6.78 -8.10
CA ILE A 106 4.31 6.01 -7.81
C ILE A 106 3.78 5.30 -9.06
N LEU A 107 3.90 5.92 -10.23
CA LEU A 107 3.49 5.27 -11.49
C LEU A 107 4.46 4.13 -11.88
N GLN A 108 5.77 4.22 -11.56
CA GLN A 108 6.70 3.10 -11.71
C GLN A 108 6.37 1.95 -10.76
N GLU A 109 5.96 2.25 -9.53
CA GLU A 109 5.43 1.27 -8.58
C GLU A 109 4.20 0.55 -9.16
N ALA A 110 3.24 1.31 -9.70
CA ALA A 110 2.04 0.76 -10.34
C ALA A 110 2.33 -0.12 -11.57
N LEU A 111 3.44 0.15 -12.27
CA LEU A 111 3.95 -0.67 -13.38
C LEU A 111 4.72 -1.93 -12.91
N GLY A 112 4.91 -2.12 -11.60
CA GLY A 112 5.68 -3.21 -11.03
C GLY A 112 7.19 -3.00 -11.05
N ASN A 113 7.67 -1.84 -11.47
CA ASN A 113 9.09 -1.48 -11.54
C ASN A 113 9.60 -1.00 -10.18
N LEU A 114 9.46 -1.81 -9.14
CA LEU A 114 9.66 -1.42 -7.73
C LEU A 114 11.07 -0.85 -7.45
N SER A 115 12.12 -1.43 -8.04
CA SER A 115 13.49 -0.94 -7.85
C SER A 115 13.70 0.45 -8.47
N ILE A 116 13.05 0.73 -9.62
CA ILE A 116 13.09 2.04 -10.27
C ILE A 116 12.31 3.04 -9.42
N ALA A 117 11.11 2.66 -8.97
CA ALA A 117 10.27 3.48 -8.10
C ALA A 117 11.00 3.87 -6.81
N GLU A 118 11.68 2.92 -6.14
CA GLU A 118 12.47 3.19 -4.94
C GLU A 118 13.61 4.19 -5.23
N SER A 119 14.37 3.96 -6.30
CA SER A 119 15.49 4.83 -6.68
C SER A 119 15.03 6.27 -6.96
N MET A 120 13.93 6.43 -7.70
CA MET A 120 13.34 7.74 -7.98
C MET A 120 12.83 8.42 -6.70
N MET A 121 12.17 7.67 -5.82
CA MET A 121 11.64 8.22 -4.57
C MET A 121 12.77 8.65 -3.62
N ILE A 122 13.90 7.91 -3.59
CA ILE A 122 15.11 8.28 -2.84
C ILE A 122 15.70 9.58 -3.39
N GLU A 123 15.79 9.72 -4.72
CA GLU A 123 16.29 10.95 -5.36
C GLU A 123 15.43 12.16 -4.99
N VAL A 124 14.10 12.03 -5.07
CA VAL A 124 13.17 13.10 -4.68
C VAL A 124 13.32 13.46 -3.20
N TYR A 125 13.44 12.46 -2.33
CA TYR A 125 13.60 12.67 -0.88
C TYR A 125 14.92 13.37 -0.55
N ASN A 126 16.02 12.98 -1.19
CA ASN A 126 17.34 13.58 -0.97
C ASN A 126 17.39 15.05 -1.43
N ASN A 127 16.70 15.39 -2.52
CA ASN A 127 16.62 16.75 -3.02
C ASN A 127 15.71 17.64 -2.16
N CYS A 128 14.63 17.09 -1.65
CA CYS A 128 13.71 17.81 -0.77
C CYS A 128 13.02 16.83 0.20
N PRO A 129 13.43 16.77 1.46
CA PRO A 129 12.77 15.96 2.48
C PRO A 129 11.32 16.41 2.70
N ASP A 130 10.37 15.56 2.31
CA ASP A 130 8.93 15.77 2.47
C ASP A 130 8.30 14.52 3.09
N SER A 131 7.38 14.71 4.03
CA SER A 131 6.73 13.60 4.73
C SER A 131 5.92 12.67 3.81
N ARG A 132 5.34 13.21 2.73
CA ARG A 132 4.61 12.44 1.72
C ARG A 132 5.56 11.53 0.95
N VAL A 133 6.74 12.05 0.58
CA VAL A 133 7.79 11.30 -0.11
C VAL A 133 8.36 10.21 0.81
N SER A 134 8.62 10.53 2.08
CA SER A 134 9.07 9.56 3.08
C SER A 134 8.07 8.41 3.25
N LYS A 135 6.77 8.73 3.31
CA LYS A 135 5.72 7.73 3.38
C LYS A 135 5.68 6.86 2.12
N GLY A 136 5.69 7.48 0.92
CA GLY A 136 5.72 6.77 -0.35
C GLY A 136 6.93 5.82 -0.46
N LEU A 137 8.11 6.26 -0.01
CA LEU A 137 9.30 5.41 0.04
C LEU A 137 9.11 4.20 0.98
N SER A 138 8.49 4.40 2.14
CA SER A 138 8.19 3.30 3.07
C SER A 138 7.20 2.30 2.47
N ASP A 139 6.18 2.79 1.76
CA ASP A 139 5.18 1.96 1.10
C ASP A 139 5.80 1.13 -0.03
N ILE A 140 6.66 1.72 -0.87
CA ILE A 140 7.42 1.02 -1.93
C ILE A 140 8.33 -0.08 -1.34
N ARG A 141 9.06 0.23 -0.27
CA ARG A 141 9.93 -0.76 0.42
C ARG A 141 9.15 -1.92 1.00
N TYR A 142 7.99 -1.65 1.56
CA TYR A 142 7.08 -2.69 2.01
C TYR A 142 6.65 -3.59 0.85
N GLU A 143 6.32 -3.04 -0.32
CA GLU A 143 5.96 -3.83 -1.50
C GLU A 143 7.13 -4.67 -2.03
N ILE A 144 8.35 -4.12 -2.03
CA ILE A 144 9.55 -4.89 -2.38
C ILE A 144 9.72 -6.09 -1.44
N GLU A 145 9.49 -5.90 -0.15
CA GLU A 145 9.56 -7.00 0.82
C GLU A 145 8.47 -8.07 0.54
N GLN A 146 7.24 -7.65 0.25
CA GLN A 146 6.15 -8.57 -0.09
C GLN A 146 6.45 -9.32 -1.40
N ALA A 147 6.96 -8.65 -2.42
CA ALA A 147 7.37 -9.28 -3.68
C ALA A 147 8.49 -10.33 -3.46
N ASN A 148 9.47 -10.02 -2.62
CA ASN A 148 10.53 -10.95 -2.26
C ASN A 148 10.00 -12.17 -1.47
N ARG A 149 9.02 -11.95 -0.57
CA ARG A 149 8.35 -13.04 0.16
C ARG A 149 7.58 -13.94 -0.79
N LEU A 150 6.82 -13.37 -1.72
CA LEU A 150 6.09 -14.11 -2.75
C LEU A 150 7.04 -14.97 -3.61
N ASN A 151 8.15 -14.40 -4.07
CA ASN A 151 9.14 -15.12 -4.86
C ASN A 151 9.76 -16.30 -4.10
N LYS A 152 9.95 -16.19 -2.80
CA LYS A 152 10.40 -17.30 -1.96
C LYS A 152 9.34 -18.41 -1.84
N GLN A 153 8.07 -18.04 -1.68
CA GLN A 153 6.96 -19.00 -1.61
C GLN A 153 6.81 -19.79 -2.92
N ILE A 154 6.90 -19.11 -4.07
CA ILE A 154 6.83 -19.77 -5.38
C ILE A 154 7.99 -20.75 -5.57
N LYS A 155 9.23 -20.33 -5.27
CA LYS A 155 10.41 -21.21 -5.40
C LYS A 155 10.37 -22.43 -4.47
N SER A 156 9.81 -22.29 -3.27
CA SER A 156 9.66 -23.45 -2.37
C SER A 156 8.62 -24.45 -2.88
N SER A 157 7.53 -23.98 -3.50
CA SER A 157 6.53 -24.87 -4.08
C SER A 157 7.03 -25.64 -5.31
N GLU A 158 7.87 -25.00 -6.14
CA GLU A 158 8.49 -25.67 -7.30
C GLU A 158 9.50 -26.78 -6.90
N SER A 159 10.18 -26.61 -5.78
CA SER A 159 11.14 -27.62 -5.28
C SER A 159 10.47 -28.84 -4.65
N ASP A 160 9.20 -28.74 -4.24
CA ASP A 160 8.45 -29.86 -3.63
C ASP A 160 7.72 -30.72 -4.68
N GLU A 161 7.62 -30.28 -5.95
CA GLU A 161 7.03 -31.06 -7.05
C GLU A 161 8.01 -32.04 -7.71
N ASP A 162 9.32 -31.94 -7.42
CA ASP A 162 10.37 -32.81 -7.99
C ASP A 162 10.65 -34.09 -7.13
N PHE A 163 9.75 -34.44 -6.21
CA PHE A 163 9.76 -35.65 -5.41
C PHE A 163 8.49 -36.47 -5.67
#